data_5a9ce8f3b67e0e920225cf73402ba87b
#
_entry.id   5a9ce8f3b67e0e920225cf73402ba87b
#
_cell.length_a   1.000
_cell.length_b   1.000
_cell.length_c   1.000
_cell.angle_alpha   90.00
_cell.angle_beta   90.00
_cell.angle_gamma   90.00
#
_symmetry.space_group_name_H-M   'P 1'
#
loop_
_entity.id
_entity.type
_entity.pdbx_description
1 polymer ?
#
loop_
_entity_poly.entity_id
_entity_poly.type
_entity_poly.pdbx_seq_one_letter_code
_entity_poly.pdbx_strand_id
1 'polypeptide(L)'
;MSDAPHLLIADVAQVLLRANGAALCVLRKPDAVLAPGQLTVVGGHLKAGEPLDRAARREAMEEAGVRISADQQEFCGLVHHHEPGEGMDRITAVFVAQSWTGEPHNAEPDKHEGLFWVPMEKPPPHCHPYTVAIFHMLTHGPSYRALNWPTSGGAR
;
A
#
# COMPACT_ATOMS: atom_id res chain seq x y z
N MET A 1 28.04 -15.76 -12.14
CA MET A 1 26.59 -15.69 -12.00
C MET A 1 26.15 -16.32 -10.71
N SER A 2 25.40 -15.58 -9.95
CA SER A 2 24.89 -16.09 -8.69
C SER A 2 23.58 -16.83 -8.93
N ASP A 3 23.49 -18.07 -8.46
CA ASP A 3 22.25 -18.86 -8.49
C ASP A 3 21.50 -18.74 -7.17
N ALA A 4 21.75 -17.67 -6.40
CA ALA A 4 21.06 -17.45 -5.15
C ALA A 4 19.55 -17.32 -5.39
N PRO A 5 18.72 -17.92 -4.53
CA PRO A 5 17.27 -17.78 -4.66
C PRO A 5 16.85 -16.32 -4.65
N HIS A 6 15.97 -15.97 -5.57
CA HIS A 6 15.36 -14.65 -5.61
C HIS A 6 14.02 -14.72 -4.88
N LEU A 7 13.85 -13.85 -3.89
CA LEU A 7 12.60 -13.80 -3.13
C LEU A 7 11.71 -12.70 -3.65
N LEU A 8 10.46 -13.06 -3.93
CA LEU A 8 9.42 -12.12 -4.29
C LEU A 8 8.36 -12.16 -3.21
N ILE A 9 8.13 -11.03 -2.57
CA ILE A 9 7.13 -10.89 -1.50
C ILE A 9 5.90 -10.19 -2.06
N ALA A 10 4.74 -10.77 -1.82
CA ALA A 10 3.47 -10.19 -2.24
C ALA A 10 2.82 -9.43 -1.09
N ASP A 11 2.49 -8.18 -1.35
CA ASP A 11 1.77 -7.29 -0.45
C ASP A 11 0.50 -6.80 -1.13
N VAL A 12 -0.40 -6.26 -0.33
CA VAL A 12 -1.64 -5.66 -0.82
C VAL A 12 -1.81 -4.26 -0.23
N ALA A 13 -2.42 -3.39 -0.99
CA ALA A 13 -2.87 -2.09 -0.52
C ALA A 13 -4.37 -1.98 -0.76
N GLN A 14 -5.11 -1.59 0.26
CA GLN A 14 -6.53 -1.32 0.15
C GLN A 14 -6.73 0.17 0.37
N VAL A 15 -6.85 0.91 -0.72
CA VAL A 15 -7.07 2.35 -0.64
C VAL A 15 -8.54 2.62 -0.42
N LEU A 16 -8.87 3.28 0.68
CA LEU A 16 -10.20 3.82 0.91
C LEU A 16 -10.17 5.26 0.39
N LEU A 17 -11.02 5.56 -0.57
CA LEU A 17 -10.97 6.82 -1.31
C LEU A 17 -12.28 7.58 -1.16
N ARG A 18 -12.19 8.82 -0.72
CA ARG A 18 -13.33 9.74 -0.67
C ARG A 18 -13.50 10.47 -2.00
N ALA A 19 -14.72 10.94 -2.23
CA ALA A 19 -15.05 11.68 -3.45
C ALA A 19 -14.20 12.95 -3.65
N ASN A 20 -13.67 13.53 -2.56
CA ASN A 20 -12.82 14.71 -2.65
C ASN A 20 -11.35 14.40 -2.99
N GLY A 21 -11.02 13.14 -3.29
CA GLY A 21 -9.66 12.75 -3.64
C GLY A 21 -8.76 12.44 -2.46
N ALA A 22 -9.29 12.37 -1.24
CA ALA A 22 -8.52 11.99 -0.07
C ALA A 22 -8.54 10.48 0.14
N ALA A 23 -7.37 9.91 0.41
CA ALA A 23 -7.18 8.49 0.70
C ALA A 23 -6.84 8.29 2.17
N LEU A 24 -7.33 7.20 2.76
CA LEU A 24 -7.04 6.90 4.15
C LEU A 24 -5.63 6.35 4.31
N CYS A 25 -4.87 6.94 5.21
CA CYS A 25 -3.53 6.48 5.57
C CYS A 25 -3.44 6.22 7.07
N VAL A 26 -2.57 5.29 7.42
CA VAL A 26 -2.15 5.06 8.81
C VAL A 26 -0.83 5.79 9.04
N LEU A 27 -0.68 6.38 10.22
CA LEU A 27 0.60 6.95 10.64
C LEU A 27 1.33 5.89 11.46
N ARG A 28 2.45 5.41 10.93
CA ARG A 28 3.25 4.39 11.58
C ARG A 28 3.95 4.97 12.81
N LYS A 29 4.12 4.16 13.85
CA LYS A 29 4.84 4.59 15.06
C LYS A 29 6.31 4.88 14.74
N PRO A 30 6.97 5.77 15.53
CA PRO A 30 8.37 6.11 15.28
C PRO A 30 9.34 4.94 15.40
N ASP A 31 8.96 3.89 16.15
CA ASP A 31 9.78 2.68 16.35
C ASP A 31 9.37 1.52 15.43
N ALA A 32 8.50 1.76 14.47
CA ALA A 32 8.10 0.72 13.52
C ALA A 32 9.29 0.26 12.67
N VAL A 33 9.35 -1.02 12.37
CA VAL A 33 10.42 -1.59 11.54
C VAL A 33 10.32 -1.07 10.11
N LEU A 34 9.09 -1.00 9.58
CA LEU A 34 8.85 -0.50 8.23
C LEU A 34 8.20 0.89 8.32
N ALA A 35 8.70 1.80 7.51
CA ALA A 35 8.16 3.17 7.38
C ALA A 35 7.94 3.89 8.73
N PRO A 36 8.94 3.91 9.64
CA PRO A 36 8.75 4.53 10.95
C PRO A 36 8.39 6.01 10.83
N GLY A 37 7.35 6.42 11.54
CA GLY A 37 6.90 7.82 11.55
C GLY A 37 6.32 8.33 10.25
N GLN A 38 6.01 7.43 9.30
CA GLN A 38 5.52 7.82 7.98
C GLN A 38 4.08 7.39 7.79
N LEU A 39 3.40 8.10 6.88
CA LEU A 39 2.06 7.76 6.43
C LEU A 39 2.14 6.71 5.33
N THR A 40 1.34 5.66 5.47
CA THR A 40 1.19 4.62 4.44
C THR A 40 -0.29 4.36 4.22
N VAL A 41 -0.65 3.96 3.00
CA VAL A 41 -2.01 3.47 2.74
C VAL A 41 -2.26 2.22 3.56
N VAL A 42 -3.53 1.91 3.78
CA VAL A 42 -3.95 0.67 4.45
C VAL A 42 -3.48 -0.52 3.62
N GLY A 43 -2.86 -1.50 4.25
CA GLY A 43 -2.35 -2.68 3.55
C GLY A 43 -1.43 -3.50 4.41
N GLY A 44 -0.87 -4.54 3.81
CA GLY A 44 0.03 -5.44 4.50
C GLY A 44 0.38 -6.65 3.69
N HIS A 45 0.90 -7.67 4.37
CA HIS A 45 1.39 -8.88 3.73
C HIS A 45 0.27 -9.86 3.40
N LEU A 46 0.43 -10.54 2.27
CA LEU A 46 -0.41 -11.66 1.93
C LEU A 46 -0.17 -12.81 2.91
N LYS A 47 -1.24 -13.44 3.38
CA LYS A 47 -1.15 -14.66 4.16
C LYS A 47 -1.29 -15.88 3.25
N ALA A 48 -0.68 -16.99 3.68
CA ALA A 48 -0.81 -18.24 2.94
C ALA A 48 -2.29 -18.64 2.82
N GLY A 49 -2.67 -19.07 1.64
CA GLY A 49 -4.03 -19.57 1.41
C GLY A 49 -5.09 -18.53 1.15
N GLU A 50 -4.74 -17.24 1.09
CA GLU A 50 -5.72 -16.20 0.75
C GLU A 50 -5.37 -15.53 -0.59
N PRO A 51 -6.37 -15.24 -1.43
CA PRO A 51 -6.14 -14.46 -2.63
C PRO A 51 -5.92 -12.98 -2.29
N LEU A 52 -5.30 -12.26 -3.22
CA LEU A 52 -4.91 -10.85 -3.00
C LEU A 52 -6.09 -9.95 -2.62
N ASP A 53 -7.23 -10.13 -3.25
CA ASP A 53 -8.40 -9.29 -2.99
C ASP A 53 -8.93 -9.49 -1.57
N ARG A 54 -8.94 -10.73 -1.08
CA ARG A 54 -9.35 -11.01 0.31
C ARG A 54 -8.34 -10.46 1.31
N ALA A 55 -7.05 -10.57 0.99
CA ALA A 55 -5.99 -10.02 1.83
C ALA A 55 -6.17 -8.51 2.01
N ALA A 56 -6.47 -7.80 0.92
CA ALA A 56 -6.67 -6.36 0.97
C ALA A 56 -7.88 -5.99 1.84
N ARG A 57 -9.01 -6.71 1.67
CA ARG A 57 -10.20 -6.47 2.49
C ARG A 57 -9.96 -6.81 3.96
N ARG A 58 -9.20 -7.85 4.24
CA ARG A 58 -8.82 -8.24 5.61
C ARG A 58 -7.99 -7.15 6.27
N GLU A 59 -7.01 -6.59 5.54
CA GLU A 59 -6.18 -5.51 6.07
C GLU A 59 -7.01 -4.27 6.40
N ALA A 60 -8.00 -3.94 5.59
CA ALA A 60 -8.89 -2.81 5.88
C ALA A 60 -9.65 -3.03 7.19
N MET A 61 -10.10 -4.26 7.44
CA MET A 61 -10.77 -4.58 8.71
C MET A 61 -9.80 -4.51 9.89
N GLU A 62 -8.60 -5.07 9.74
CA GLU A 62 -7.60 -5.10 10.82
C GLU A 62 -7.10 -3.70 11.16
N GLU A 63 -6.82 -2.87 10.17
CA GLU A 63 -6.19 -1.57 10.39
C GLU A 63 -7.18 -0.43 10.61
N ALA A 64 -8.31 -0.47 9.92
CA ALA A 64 -9.28 0.63 9.94
C ALA A 64 -10.67 0.25 10.43
N GLY A 65 -10.91 -1.02 10.72
CA GLY A 65 -12.18 -1.49 11.28
C GLY A 65 -13.37 -1.39 10.33
N VAL A 66 -13.13 -1.37 9.02
CA VAL A 66 -14.20 -1.27 8.02
C VAL A 66 -14.35 -2.55 7.22
N ARG A 67 -15.56 -2.81 6.78
CA ARG A 67 -15.88 -3.95 5.91
C ARG A 67 -16.06 -3.47 4.48
N ILE A 68 -15.33 -4.09 3.58
CA ILE A 68 -15.44 -3.86 2.15
C ILE A 68 -15.92 -5.15 1.50
N SER A 69 -17.01 -5.08 0.76
CA SER A 69 -17.50 -6.25 0.01
C SER A 69 -16.75 -6.37 -1.32
N ALA A 70 -16.84 -7.56 -1.93
CA ALA A 70 -16.14 -7.80 -3.19
C ALA A 70 -16.58 -6.84 -4.31
N ASP A 71 -17.85 -6.48 -4.35
CA ASP A 71 -18.38 -5.56 -5.35
C ASP A 71 -18.08 -4.09 -5.05
N GLN A 72 -17.59 -3.76 -3.86
CA GLN A 72 -17.11 -2.42 -3.52
C GLN A 72 -15.63 -2.23 -3.82
N GLN A 73 -14.94 -3.29 -4.16
CA GLN A 73 -13.49 -3.31 -4.35
C GLN A 73 -13.14 -3.38 -5.84
N GLU A 74 -12.19 -2.56 -6.25
CA GLU A 74 -11.71 -2.53 -7.63
C GLU A 74 -10.20 -2.69 -7.63
N PHE A 75 -9.69 -3.60 -8.48
CA PHE A 75 -8.26 -3.73 -8.69
C PHE A 75 -7.77 -2.60 -9.60
N CYS A 76 -6.74 -1.87 -9.16
CA CYS A 76 -6.29 -0.67 -9.87
C CYS A 76 -4.86 -0.73 -10.38
N GLY A 77 -4.05 -1.67 -9.94
CA GLY A 77 -2.72 -1.78 -10.49
C GLY A 77 -1.70 -2.45 -9.57
N LEU A 78 -0.45 -2.44 -10.02
CA LEU A 78 0.67 -3.06 -9.33
C LEU A 78 1.81 -2.07 -9.13
N VAL A 79 2.43 -2.12 -7.97
CA VAL A 79 3.72 -1.47 -7.72
C VAL A 79 4.75 -2.56 -7.47
N HIS A 80 5.82 -2.57 -8.26
CA HIS A 80 6.91 -3.54 -8.11
C HIS A 80 8.12 -2.83 -7.55
N HIS A 81 8.41 -3.05 -6.29
CA HIS A 81 9.54 -2.38 -5.64
C HIS A 81 10.73 -3.28 -5.48
N HIS A 82 11.90 -2.67 -5.66
CA HIS A 82 13.17 -3.29 -5.36
C HIS A 82 13.62 -2.86 -3.97
N GLU A 83 14.08 -3.83 -3.16
CA GLU A 83 14.66 -3.57 -1.84
C GLU A 83 16.19 -3.70 -1.96
N PRO A 84 16.90 -2.57 -2.09
CA PRO A 84 18.35 -2.62 -2.27
C PRO A 84 19.06 -3.31 -1.11
N GLY A 85 19.99 -4.21 -1.43
CA GLY A 85 20.79 -4.90 -0.43
C GLY A 85 20.15 -6.11 0.22
N GLU A 86 18.88 -6.39 -0.04
CA GLU A 86 18.18 -7.50 0.61
C GLU A 86 17.97 -8.73 -0.28
N GLY A 87 18.32 -8.64 -1.57
CA GLY A 87 18.12 -9.76 -2.50
C GLY A 87 16.67 -10.15 -2.68
N MET A 88 15.75 -9.22 -2.46
CA MET A 88 14.33 -9.46 -2.59
C MET A 88 13.63 -8.29 -3.27
N ASP A 89 12.49 -8.58 -3.87
CA ASP A 89 11.56 -7.60 -4.41
C ASP A 89 10.22 -7.76 -3.75
N ARG A 90 9.41 -6.71 -3.86
CA ARG A 90 8.01 -6.74 -3.43
C ARG A 90 7.10 -6.36 -4.56
N ILE A 91 5.98 -7.05 -4.67
CA ILE A 91 4.87 -6.64 -5.53
C ILE A 91 3.72 -6.28 -4.63
N THR A 92 3.18 -5.06 -4.79
CA THR A 92 1.97 -4.63 -4.09
C THR A 92 0.82 -4.56 -5.08
N ALA A 93 -0.20 -5.36 -4.84
CA ALA A 93 -1.46 -5.27 -5.60
C ALA A 93 -2.31 -4.17 -4.99
N VAL A 94 -2.72 -3.20 -5.79
CA VAL A 94 -3.44 -2.01 -5.33
C VAL A 94 -4.92 -2.14 -5.65
N PHE A 95 -5.75 -2.11 -4.61
CA PHE A 95 -7.21 -2.12 -4.71
C PHE A 95 -7.76 -0.82 -4.15
N VAL A 96 -8.88 -0.36 -4.70
CA VAL A 96 -9.56 0.86 -4.27
C VAL A 96 -10.99 0.54 -3.91
N ALA A 97 -11.49 1.15 -2.85
CA ALA A 97 -12.89 1.15 -2.48
C ALA A 97 -13.35 2.58 -2.25
N GLN A 98 -14.49 2.95 -2.83
CA GLN A 98 -15.09 4.27 -2.65
C GLN A 98 -16.31 4.22 -1.72
N SER A 99 -16.69 3.03 -1.30
CA SER A 99 -17.73 2.81 -0.30
C SER A 99 -17.39 1.59 0.54
N TRP A 100 -17.88 1.57 1.76
CA TRP A 100 -17.62 0.50 2.74
C TRP A 100 -18.66 0.59 3.85
N THR A 101 -18.65 -0.40 4.74
CA THR A 101 -19.52 -0.44 5.92
C THR A 101 -18.67 -0.20 7.17
N GLY A 102 -19.14 0.67 8.03
CA GLY A 102 -18.46 1.05 9.28
C GLY A 102 -17.72 2.37 9.18
N GLU A 103 -17.42 2.96 10.32
CA GLU A 103 -16.68 4.22 10.39
C GLU A 103 -15.20 3.90 10.57
N PRO A 104 -14.32 4.38 9.70
CA PRO A 104 -12.89 4.13 9.84
C PRO A 104 -12.35 4.67 11.17
N HIS A 105 -11.60 3.84 11.86
CA HIS A 105 -10.94 4.19 13.12
C HIS A 105 -9.63 3.44 13.26
N ASN A 106 -8.76 3.90 14.15
CA ASN A 106 -7.49 3.22 14.39
C ASN A 106 -7.74 1.92 15.16
N ALA A 107 -7.84 0.81 14.44
CA ALA A 107 -8.14 -0.49 15.01
C ALA A 107 -6.89 -1.22 15.53
N GLU A 108 -5.69 -0.70 15.24
CA GLU A 108 -4.43 -1.25 15.72
C GLU A 108 -3.58 -0.15 16.39
N PRO A 109 -4.05 0.38 17.54
CA PRO A 109 -3.38 1.53 18.17
C PRO A 109 -1.98 1.22 18.70
N ASP A 110 -1.62 -0.05 18.86
CA ASP A 110 -0.27 -0.47 19.22
C ASP A 110 0.71 -0.38 18.05
N LYS A 111 0.22 -0.35 16.81
CA LYS A 111 1.04 -0.25 15.60
C LYS A 111 1.00 1.14 14.96
N HIS A 112 -0.09 1.86 15.14
CA HIS A 112 -0.34 3.12 14.46
C HIS A 112 -0.67 4.23 15.44
N GLU A 113 -0.12 5.42 15.20
CA GLU A 113 -0.44 6.61 15.98
C GLU A 113 -1.84 7.13 15.68
N GLY A 114 -2.34 6.90 14.46
CA GLY A 114 -3.66 7.34 14.06
C GLY A 114 -3.94 7.09 12.59
N LEU A 115 -5.14 7.48 12.18
CA LEU A 115 -5.57 7.45 10.78
C LEU A 115 -5.76 8.89 10.29
N PHE A 116 -5.40 9.13 9.03
CA PHE A 116 -5.49 10.44 8.42
C PHE A 116 -6.00 10.35 7.01
N TRP A 117 -6.89 11.25 6.63
CA TRP A 117 -7.31 11.41 5.25
C TRP A 117 -6.32 12.31 4.53
N VAL A 118 -5.67 11.78 3.51
CA VAL A 118 -4.53 12.42 2.85
C VAL A 118 -4.91 12.75 1.42
N PRO A 119 -4.75 14.02 0.98
CA PRO A 119 -5.04 14.36 -0.41
C PRO A 119 -4.00 13.70 -1.32
N MET A 120 -4.48 12.88 -2.27
CA MET A 120 -3.58 12.14 -3.16
C MET A 120 -2.79 13.06 -4.09
N GLU A 121 -3.38 14.20 -4.49
CA GLU A 121 -2.73 15.17 -5.39
C GLU A 121 -1.62 15.96 -4.69
N LYS A 122 -1.68 16.05 -3.38
CA LYS A 122 -0.70 16.82 -2.62
C LYS A 122 -0.40 16.13 -1.29
N PRO A 123 0.28 14.99 -1.33
CA PRO A 123 0.60 14.26 -0.10
C PRO A 123 1.61 15.04 0.74
N PRO A 124 1.49 14.98 2.09
CA PRO A 124 2.48 15.61 2.96
C PRO A 124 3.85 14.94 2.83
N PRO A 125 4.93 15.66 3.25
CA PRO A 125 6.31 15.18 3.05
C PRO A 125 6.63 13.86 3.74
N HIS A 126 5.91 13.50 4.81
CA HIS A 126 6.17 12.28 5.56
C HIS A 126 5.37 11.07 5.05
N CYS A 127 4.79 11.16 3.86
CA CYS A 127 4.26 9.97 3.19
C CYS A 127 5.41 9.10 2.73
N HIS A 128 5.29 7.81 2.95
CA HIS A 128 6.28 6.85 2.46
C HIS A 128 6.31 6.87 0.92
N PRO A 129 7.50 6.74 0.31
CA PRO A 129 7.60 6.79 -1.15
C PRO A 129 6.69 5.84 -1.91
N TYR A 130 6.44 4.63 -1.40
CA TYR A 130 5.55 3.70 -2.09
C TYR A 130 4.09 4.18 -2.04
N THR A 131 3.69 4.87 -0.97
CA THR A 131 2.36 5.49 -0.87
C THR A 131 2.21 6.60 -1.89
N VAL A 132 3.23 7.44 -2.03
CA VAL A 132 3.25 8.50 -3.04
C VAL A 132 3.16 7.89 -4.45
N ALA A 133 3.88 6.80 -4.70
CA ALA A 133 3.83 6.11 -5.99
C ALA A 133 2.43 5.58 -6.28
N ILE A 134 1.75 5.00 -5.29
CA ILE A 134 0.37 4.54 -5.42
C ILE A 134 -0.55 5.72 -5.75
N PHE A 135 -0.42 6.83 -5.03
CA PHE A 135 -1.24 8.03 -5.29
C PHE A 135 -1.06 8.53 -6.71
N HIS A 136 0.19 8.63 -7.16
CA HIS A 136 0.49 9.07 -8.52
C HIS A 136 -0.11 8.12 -9.56
N MET A 137 0.00 6.82 -9.33
CA MET A 137 -0.57 5.82 -10.20
C MET A 137 -2.10 5.96 -10.30
N LEU A 138 -2.78 6.19 -9.17
CA LEU A 138 -4.23 6.32 -9.14
C LEU A 138 -4.73 7.63 -9.76
N THR A 139 -3.95 8.70 -9.68
CA THR A 139 -4.35 10.01 -10.18
C THR A 139 -3.93 10.25 -11.63
N HIS A 140 -2.82 9.68 -12.07
CA HIS A 140 -2.25 9.96 -13.40
C HIS A 140 -2.00 8.71 -14.24
N GLY A 141 -1.99 7.52 -13.62
CA GLY A 141 -1.57 6.31 -14.32
C GLY A 141 -0.08 6.30 -14.64
N PRO A 142 0.40 5.25 -15.28
CA PRO A 142 -0.29 4.01 -15.61
C PRO A 142 -0.51 3.10 -14.40
N SER A 143 -1.22 2.00 -14.61
CA SER A 143 -1.58 1.03 -13.55
C SER A 143 -0.42 0.11 -13.15
N TYR A 144 0.76 0.37 -13.61
CA TYR A 144 1.97 -0.35 -13.24
C TYR A 144 3.07 0.64 -12.94
N ARG A 145 3.80 0.41 -11.85
CA ARG A 145 4.91 1.25 -11.45
C ARG A 145 6.06 0.39 -10.91
N ALA A 146 7.26 0.59 -11.48
CA ALA A 146 8.48 0.02 -10.92
C ALA A 146 9.14 1.08 -10.03
N LEU A 147 9.48 0.73 -8.80
CA LEU A 147 9.98 1.66 -7.80
C LEU A 147 11.32 1.19 -7.26
N ASN A 148 12.29 2.10 -7.11
CA ASN A 148 13.62 1.86 -6.58
C ASN A 148 14.48 0.87 -7.38
N TRP A 149 14.20 0.70 -8.64
CA TRP A 149 15.04 -0.15 -9.48
C TRP A 149 16.28 0.62 -9.90
N PRO A 150 17.46 0.00 -9.87
CA PRO A 150 18.66 0.67 -10.35
C PRO A 150 18.57 0.94 -11.83
N THR A 151 19.00 2.14 -12.23
CA THR A 151 19.14 2.46 -13.64
C THR A 151 20.40 1.75 -14.14
N SER A 152 20.22 0.86 -15.09
CA SER A 152 21.35 0.20 -15.72
C SER A 152 21.80 1.01 -16.92
N GLY A 153 22.76 1.88 -16.77
CA GLY A 153 23.50 2.55 -17.80
C GLY A 153 22.98 2.50 -19.25
N GLY A 154 21.71 2.82 -19.46
CA GLY A 154 21.14 2.82 -20.81
C GLY A 154 20.72 1.44 -21.33
N ALA A 155 20.76 0.42 -20.52
CA ALA A 155 20.40 -0.94 -20.93
C ALA A 155 18.89 -1.17 -21.04
N ARG A 156 18.14 -0.13 -21.28
CA ARG A 156 16.70 -0.20 -21.37
C ARG A 156 16.22 0.45 -22.61
#